data_558e00a995fdadf225a55112d4a0420c
#
_entry.id   558e00a995fdadf225a55112d4a0420c
#
_cell.length_a   1.000
_cell.length_b   1.000
_cell.length_c   1.000
_cell.angle_alpha   90.00
_cell.angle_beta   90.00
_cell.angle_gamma   90.00
#
_symmetry.space_group_name_H-M   'P 1'
#
loop_
_entity.id
_entity.type
_entity.pdbx_description
1 polymer ?
#
loop_
_entity_poly.entity_id
_entity_poly.type
_entity_poly.pdbx_seq_one_letter_code
_entity_poly.pdbx_strand_id
1 'polypeptide(L)'
;MLWRKSREFKSASEGEEMAAPFSERLRKKADDIWEAQYRHPFVRGIADGSLSLDRFKFWVRQDYLFLIDYARLLALAVARSPDLQTMTGFTELVTATLKTEMKLHRSFAGEFGISPQELEREPAAPKMLAYTDFLLRMAATGDFAELVAALLPCMWGFCEIGQHLARQPHPSDQRYAKWIDMYASAEFADLAEWCRNLLDGLAEGLPERELHKLENAFLTSSRHEWQFWEMAWNMEQWPV
;
A
#
# COMPACT_ATOMS: atom_id res chain seq x y z
N MET A 1 66.54 16.66 -14.58
CA MET A 1 66.04 18.03 -14.38
C MET A 1 64.51 17.98 -14.53
N LEU A 2 63.91 18.19 -13.44
CA LEU A 2 62.53 17.95 -13.06
C LEU A 2 61.56 18.95 -13.67
N TRP A 3 60.34 18.45 -14.03
CA TRP A 3 59.19 19.32 -14.14
C TRP A 3 58.03 18.74 -13.35
N ARG A 4 57.75 19.29 -12.17
CA ARG A 4 56.58 19.11 -11.33
C ARG A 4 55.47 19.98 -11.92
N LYS A 5 54.41 19.39 -12.47
CA LYS A 5 53.12 20.09 -12.70
C LYS A 5 52.17 19.78 -11.55
N SER A 6 51.98 20.79 -10.71
CA SER A 6 50.92 20.87 -9.75
C SER A 6 49.56 20.82 -10.48
N ARG A 7 48.76 19.80 -10.25
CA ARG A 7 47.34 19.84 -10.55
C ARG A 7 46.62 20.49 -9.43
N GLU A 8 46.11 21.69 -9.64
CA GLU A 8 45.16 22.34 -8.78
C GLU A 8 43.86 21.49 -8.80
N PHE A 9 43.52 20.92 -7.67
CA PHE A 9 42.20 20.40 -7.41
C PHE A 9 41.26 21.60 -7.31
N LYS A 10 40.45 21.86 -8.34
CA LYS A 10 39.26 22.68 -8.21
C LYS A 10 38.32 21.96 -7.23
N SER A 11 38.10 22.54 -6.09
CA SER A 11 37.04 22.16 -5.15
C SER A 11 35.70 22.36 -5.87
N ALA A 12 35.04 21.30 -6.23
CA ALA A 12 33.62 21.31 -6.54
C ALA A 12 32.86 21.43 -5.22
N SER A 13 32.53 22.65 -4.86
CA SER A 13 31.57 22.96 -3.79
C SER A 13 30.48 23.80 -4.41
N GLU A 14 29.43 23.16 -4.79
CA GLU A 14 28.07 23.74 -4.75
C GLU A 14 27.17 22.51 -4.59
N GLY A 15 26.54 22.37 -3.42
CA GLY A 15 25.64 21.29 -3.13
C GLY A 15 24.46 21.38 -4.10
N GLU A 16 24.35 20.44 -5.01
CA GLU A 16 23.06 20.10 -5.59
C GLU A 16 22.18 19.69 -4.42
N GLU A 17 21.27 20.58 -4.04
CA GLU A 17 20.15 20.25 -3.17
C GLU A 17 19.38 19.13 -3.91
N MET A 18 19.63 17.87 -3.52
CA MET A 18 18.97 16.73 -4.13
C MET A 18 17.47 16.94 -4.01
N ALA A 19 16.78 17.07 -5.13
CA ALA A 19 15.34 17.19 -5.13
C ALA A 19 14.74 16.03 -4.32
N ALA A 20 13.72 16.32 -3.49
CA ALA A 20 13.06 15.29 -2.68
C ALA A 20 12.58 14.13 -3.59
N PRO A 21 12.65 12.87 -3.12
CA PRO A 21 12.17 11.72 -3.86
C PRO A 21 10.75 11.93 -4.40
N PHE A 22 10.44 11.36 -5.55
CA PHE A 22 9.13 11.54 -6.17
C PHE A 22 8.00 10.99 -5.28
N SER A 23 8.24 9.88 -4.59
CA SER A 23 7.31 9.30 -3.61
C SER A 23 6.97 10.29 -2.49
N GLU A 24 7.92 11.09 -1.99
CA GLU A 24 7.65 12.13 -1.00
C GLU A 24 6.79 13.26 -1.56
N ARG A 25 7.02 13.65 -2.82
CA ARG A 25 6.15 14.61 -3.52
C ARG A 25 4.71 14.09 -3.58
N LEU A 26 4.52 12.80 -3.91
CA LEU A 26 3.21 12.14 -3.95
C LEU A 26 2.56 12.11 -2.57
N ARG A 27 3.31 11.71 -1.54
CA ARG A 27 2.82 11.64 -0.15
C ARG A 27 2.34 13.01 0.32
N LYS A 28 3.12 14.06 0.07
CA LYS A 28 2.75 15.44 0.40
C LYS A 28 1.47 15.89 -0.30
N LYS A 29 1.27 15.51 -1.56
CA LYS A 29 0.04 15.82 -2.29
C LYS A 29 -1.18 15.05 -1.80
N ALA A 30 -0.97 13.88 -1.26
CA ALA A 30 -2.00 13.03 -0.66
C ALA A 30 -2.25 13.32 0.82
N ASP A 31 -1.57 14.29 1.43
CA ASP A 31 -1.52 14.50 2.88
C ASP A 31 -2.91 14.59 3.52
N ASP A 32 -3.80 15.41 2.96
CA ASP A 32 -5.18 15.56 3.46
C ASP A 32 -5.95 14.22 3.44
N ILE A 33 -5.72 13.38 2.42
CA ILE A 33 -6.39 12.08 2.28
C ILE A 33 -5.86 11.12 3.34
N TRP A 34 -4.54 11.07 3.51
CA TRP A 34 -3.88 10.16 4.46
C TRP A 34 -4.16 10.57 5.90
N GLU A 35 -4.13 11.86 6.21
CA GLU A 35 -4.56 12.38 7.51
C GLU A 35 -6.03 12.08 7.81
N ALA A 36 -6.90 12.09 6.80
CA ALA A 36 -8.29 11.68 6.97
C ALA A 36 -8.42 10.19 7.31
N GLN A 37 -7.52 9.31 6.82
CA GLN A 37 -7.50 7.90 7.20
C GLN A 37 -7.15 7.71 8.68
N TYR A 38 -6.13 8.41 9.22
CA TYR A 38 -5.79 8.33 10.65
C TYR A 38 -6.95 8.77 11.55
N ARG A 39 -7.73 9.75 11.11
CA ARG A 39 -8.91 10.25 11.84
C ARG A 39 -10.18 9.44 11.61
N HIS A 40 -10.14 8.49 10.67
CA HIS A 40 -11.31 7.68 10.33
C HIS A 40 -11.78 6.86 11.55
N PRO A 41 -13.10 6.82 11.87
CA PRO A 41 -13.58 6.14 13.08
C PRO A 41 -13.29 4.64 13.08
N PHE A 42 -13.17 3.99 11.92
CA PHE A 42 -12.73 2.60 11.82
C PHE A 42 -11.29 2.42 12.32
N VAL A 43 -10.35 3.22 11.82
CA VAL A 43 -8.93 3.17 12.18
C VAL A 43 -8.73 3.54 13.65
N ARG A 44 -9.40 4.58 14.13
CA ARG A 44 -9.38 4.96 15.56
C ARG A 44 -9.94 3.86 16.44
N GLY A 45 -11.02 3.21 16.00
CA GLY A 45 -11.63 2.13 16.75
C GLY A 45 -10.75 0.86 16.84
N ILE A 46 -9.84 0.62 15.86
CA ILE A 46 -8.78 -0.38 16.00
C ILE A 46 -7.81 0.06 17.09
N ALA A 47 -7.35 1.33 17.06
CA ALA A 47 -6.35 1.86 17.98
C ALA A 47 -6.79 1.76 19.45
N ASP A 48 -8.02 2.19 19.77
CA ASP A 48 -8.55 2.25 21.13
C ASP A 48 -9.38 1.02 21.55
N GLY A 49 -9.57 0.06 20.63
CA GLY A 49 -10.35 -1.16 20.88
C GLY A 49 -11.87 -0.97 20.84
N SER A 50 -12.36 0.19 20.44
CA SER A 50 -13.80 0.50 20.40
C SER A 50 -14.52 0.08 19.13
N LEU A 51 -13.79 -0.35 18.10
CA LEU A 51 -14.39 -0.83 16.86
C LEU A 51 -15.32 -2.02 17.13
N SER A 52 -16.55 -1.98 16.58
CA SER A 52 -17.44 -3.12 16.74
C SER A 52 -16.91 -4.34 15.97
N LEU A 53 -17.09 -5.53 16.57
CA LEU A 53 -16.66 -6.78 15.94
C LEU A 53 -17.36 -7.05 14.61
N ASP A 54 -18.60 -6.60 14.43
CA ASP A 54 -19.31 -6.77 13.17
C ASP A 54 -18.65 -5.98 12.03
N ARG A 55 -18.19 -4.74 12.31
CA ARG A 55 -17.44 -3.95 11.33
C ARG A 55 -16.09 -4.56 11.01
N PHE A 56 -15.38 -5.04 12.02
CA PHE A 56 -14.10 -5.70 11.82
C PHE A 56 -14.25 -7.02 11.04
N LYS A 57 -15.28 -7.82 11.36
CA LYS A 57 -15.65 -9.03 10.63
C LYS A 57 -16.00 -8.73 9.17
N PHE A 58 -16.77 -7.66 8.91
CA PHE A 58 -17.08 -7.21 7.57
C PHE A 58 -15.81 -6.81 6.82
N TRP A 59 -14.92 -6.01 7.45
CA TRP A 59 -13.63 -5.64 6.88
C TRP A 59 -12.81 -6.87 6.52
N VAL A 60 -12.63 -7.84 7.42
CA VAL A 60 -11.89 -9.08 7.18
C VAL A 60 -12.39 -9.82 5.94
N ARG A 61 -13.72 -9.86 5.73
CA ARG A 61 -14.33 -10.52 4.56
C ARG A 61 -14.01 -9.77 3.26
N GLN A 62 -14.18 -8.46 3.26
CA GLN A 62 -13.95 -7.64 2.06
C GLN A 62 -12.46 -7.53 1.73
N ASP A 63 -11.63 -7.40 2.74
CA ASP A 63 -10.18 -7.33 2.56
C ASP A 63 -9.57 -8.66 2.07
N TYR A 64 -10.14 -9.80 2.51
CA TYR A 64 -9.78 -11.10 1.96
C TYR A 64 -10.02 -11.18 0.45
N LEU A 65 -11.14 -10.66 -0.04
CA LEU A 65 -11.43 -10.59 -1.47
C LEU A 65 -10.49 -9.61 -2.19
N PHE A 66 -10.25 -8.45 -1.57
CA PHE A 66 -9.29 -7.47 -2.08
C PHE A 66 -7.91 -8.10 -2.29
N LEU A 67 -7.40 -8.84 -1.31
CA LEU A 67 -6.09 -9.49 -1.38
C LEU A 67 -5.99 -10.53 -2.51
N ILE A 68 -7.09 -11.18 -2.91
CA ILE A 68 -7.11 -12.06 -4.08
C ILE A 68 -6.81 -11.27 -5.35
N ASP A 69 -7.48 -10.14 -5.56
CA ASP A 69 -7.26 -9.29 -6.74
C ASP A 69 -5.93 -8.53 -6.66
N TYR A 70 -5.52 -8.14 -5.45
CA TYR A 70 -4.21 -7.56 -5.23
C TYR A 70 -3.07 -8.53 -5.58
N ALA A 71 -3.20 -9.81 -5.22
CA ALA A 71 -2.25 -10.83 -5.65
C ALA A 71 -2.22 -11.02 -7.18
N ARG A 72 -3.36 -10.87 -7.88
CA ARG A 72 -3.40 -10.84 -9.36
C ARG A 72 -2.69 -9.63 -9.93
N LEU A 73 -2.92 -8.44 -9.35
CA LEU A 73 -2.20 -7.21 -9.68
C LEU A 73 -0.68 -7.41 -9.57
N LEU A 74 -0.22 -7.95 -8.43
CA LEU A 74 1.20 -8.22 -8.18
C LEU A 74 1.77 -9.25 -9.16
N ALA A 75 1.02 -10.28 -9.52
CA ALA A 75 1.42 -11.27 -10.54
C ALA A 75 1.56 -10.62 -11.93
N LEU A 76 0.69 -9.67 -12.28
CA LEU A 76 0.83 -8.87 -13.49
C LEU A 76 2.07 -7.96 -13.42
N ALA A 77 2.40 -7.41 -12.24
CA ALA A 77 3.64 -6.66 -12.06
C ALA A 77 4.87 -7.56 -12.24
N VAL A 78 4.88 -8.81 -11.72
CA VAL A 78 5.93 -9.80 -12.00
C VAL A 78 6.10 -10.00 -13.51
N ALA A 79 5.00 -10.24 -14.24
CA ALA A 79 5.04 -10.49 -15.68
C ALA A 79 5.51 -9.27 -16.50
N ARG A 80 5.32 -8.06 -15.99
CA ARG A 80 5.65 -6.79 -16.67
C ARG A 80 6.97 -6.17 -16.18
N SER A 81 7.63 -6.78 -15.19
CA SER A 81 8.88 -6.27 -14.63
C SER A 81 9.95 -6.10 -15.71
N PRO A 82 10.66 -4.96 -15.74
CA PRO A 82 11.64 -4.66 -16.77
C PRO A 82 12.93 -5.48 -16.63
N ASP A 83 13.22 -6.03 -15.45
CA ASP A 83 14.43 -6.79 -15.13
C ASP A 83 14.18 -7.85 -14.05
N LEU A 84 15.19 -8.75 -13.85
CA LEU A 84 15.10 -9.86 -12.91
C LEU A 84 15.03 -9.41 -11.43
N GLN A 85 15.65 -8.29 -11.09
CA GLN A 85 15.65 -7.78 -9.73
C GLN A 85 14.23 -7.31 -9.36
N THR A 86 13.60 -6.52 -10.22
CA THR A 86 12.22 -6.06 -10.06
C THR A 86 11.23 -7.24 -10.04
N MET A 87 11.44 -8.23 -10.94
CA MET A 87 10.65 -9.45 -10.98
C MET A 87 10.73 -10.24 -9.67
N THR A 88 11.93 -10.36 -9.09
CA THR A 88 12.14 -11.03 -7.80
C THR A 88 11.42 -10.30 -6.69
N GLY A 89 11.55 -8.99 -6.58
CA GLY A 89 10.87 -8.18 -5.56
C GLY A 89 9.34 -8.33 -5.61
N PHE A 90 8.73 -8.27 -6.80
CA PHE A 90 7.28 -8.52 -6.92
C PHE A 90 6.90 -9.96 -6.61
N THR A 91 7.76 -10.94 -6.86
CA THR A 91 7.52 -12.33 -6.46
C THR A 91 7.51 -12.49 -4.94
N GLU A 92 8.36 -11.75 -4.24
CA GLU A 92 8.37 -11.69 -2.77
C GLU A 92 7.08 -11.05 -2.25
N LEU A 93 6.60 -9.96 -2.86
CA LEU A 93 5.32 -9.34 -2.53
C LEU A 93 4.13 -10.29 -2.74
N VAL A 94 4.06 -10.99 -3.87
CA VAL A 94 3.03 -12.03 -4.10
C VAL A 94 3.08 -13.08 -3.00
N THR A 95 4.28 -13.51 -2.63
CA THR A 95 4.48 -14.52 -1.60
C THR A 95 4.05 -14.03 -0.22
N ALA A 96 4.42 -12.80 0.15
CA ALA A 96 4.02 -12.17 1.41
C ALA A 96 2.48 -12.03 1.49
N THR A 97 1.84 -11.54 0.44
CA THR A 97 0.39 -11.41 0.37
C THR A 97 -0.31 -12.78 0.53
N LEU A 98 0.03 -13.76 -0.30
CA LEU A 98 -0.67 -15.05 -0.32
C LEU A 98 -0.38 -15.94 0.90
N LYS A 99 0.83 -15.85 1.49
CA LYS A 99 1.24 -16.75 2.58
C LYS A 99 1.17 -16.10 3.96
N THR A 100 1.43 -14.80 4.09
CA THR A 100 1.49 -14.13 5.38
C THR A 100 0.20 -13.37 5.67
N GLU A 101 -0.16 -12.43 4.84
CA GLU A 101 -1.32 -11.56 5.05
C GLU A 101 -2.64 -12.32 4.94
N MET A 102 -2.83 -13.13 3.90
CA MET A 102 -4.00 -13.98 3.78
C MET A 102 -4.12 -15.03 4.91
N LYS A 103 -2.99 -15.49 5.49
CA LYS A 103 -3.03 -16.37 6.66
C LYS A 103 -3.58 -15.64 7.89
N LEU A 104 -3.21 -14.37 8.09
CA LEU A 104 -3.75 -13.55 9.17
C LEU A 104 -5.27 -13.37 9.01
N HIS A 105 -5.74 -13.05 7.81
CA HIS A 105 -7.17 -12.90 7.52
C HIS A 105 -7.96 -14.20 7.75
N ARG A 106 -7.41 -15.34 7.35
CA ARG A 106 -8.00 -16.65 7.66
C ARG A 106 -8.02 -16.94 9.16
N SER A 107 -7.01 -16.49 9.92
CA SER A 107 -7.01 -16.61 11.38
C SER A 107 -8.12 -15.80 12.01
N PHE A 108 -8.30 -14.52 11.60
CA PHE A 108 -9.41 -13.69 12.06
C PHE A 108 -10.77 -14.31 11.70
N ALA A 109 -10.92 -14.74 10.45
CA ALA A 109 -12.17 -15.39 10.01
C ALA A 109 -12.49 -16.65 10.83
N GLY A 110 -11.46 -17.47 11.13
CA GLY A 110 -11.60 -18.66 11.97
C GLY A 110 -12.08 -18.33 13.39
N GLU A 111 -11.60 -17.23 14.00
CA GLU A 111 -12.08 -16.74 15.29
C GLU A 111 -13.57 -16.34 15.26
N PHE A 112 -14.10 -15.98 14.11
CA PHE A 112 -15.52 -15.70 13.87
C PHE A 112 -16.32 -16.91 13.38
N GLY A 113 -15.72 -18.08 13.28
CA GLY A 113 -16.35 -19.30 12.75
C GLY A 113 -16.62 -19.27 11.25
N ILE A 114 -15.91 -18.42 10.51
CA ILE A 114 -16.03 -18.30 9.04
C ILE A 114 -14.99 -19.22 8.39
N SER A 115 -15.43 -20.13 7.55
CA SER A 115 -14.54 -21.00 6.78
C SER A 115 -13.88 -20.27 5.59
N PRO A 116 -12.73 -20.74 5.09
CA PRO A 116 -12.13 -20.21 3.87
C PRO A 116 -13.08 -20.23 2.66
N GLN A 117 -13.90 -21.27 2.56
CA GLN A 117 -14.88 -21.41 1.47
C GLN A 117 -16.00 -20.37 1.55
N GLU A 118 -16.39 -19.95 2.76
CA GLU A 118 -17.35 -18.86 2.94
C GLU A 118 -16.72 -17.52 2.58
N LEU A 119 -15.45 -17.27 2.95
CA LEU A 119 -14.72 -16.05 2.56
C LEU A 119 -14.65 -15.92 1.01
N GLU A 120 -14.33 -17.00 0.31
CA GLU A 120 -14.21 -17.01 -1.15
C GLU A 120 -15.56 -16.82 -1.88
N ARG A 121 -16.68 -17.00 -1.19
CA ARG A 121 -18.04 -16.80 -1.72
C ARG A 121 -18.69 -15.50 -1.26
N GLU A 122 -18.00 -14.74 -0.44
CA GLU A 122 -18.52 -13.45 0.04
C GLU A 122 -18.82 -12.53 -1.15
N PRO A 123 -20.00 -11.87 -1.19
CA PRO A 123 -20.26 -10.88 -2.20
C PRO A 123 -19.31 -9.68 -2.04
N ALA A 124 -18.67 -9.28 -3.12
CA ALA A 124 -17.84 -8.10 -3.15
C ALA A 124 -18.67 -6.83 -2.94
N ALA A 125 -18.33 -6.01 -1.96
CA ALA A 125 -18.97 -4.72 -1.74
C ALA A 125 -18.62 -3.73 -2.88
N PRO A 126 -19.53 -2.77 -3.20
CA PRO A 126 -19.35 -1.86 -4.35
C PRO A 126 -18.00 -1.13 -4.37
N LYS A 127 -17.57 -0.56 -3.23
CA LYS A 127 -16.33 0.20 -3.16
C LYS A 127 -15.08 -0.70 -3.20
N MET A 128 -15.16 -1.90 -2.61
CA MET A 128 -14.07 -2.88 -2.72
C MET A 128 -13.86 -3.26 -4.18
N LEU A 129 -14.94 -3.63 -4.89
CA LEU A 129 -14.87 -3.99 -6.30
C LEU A 129 -14.38 -2.83 -7.17
N ALA A 130 -14.86 -1.60 -6.94
CA ALA A 130 -14.42 -0.42 -7.67
C ALA A 130 -12.91 -0.16 -7.49
N TYR A 131 -12.37 -0.45 -6.30
CA TYR A 131 -10.93 -0.30 -6.05
C TYR A 131 -10.13 -1.38 -6.78
N THR A 132 -10.49 -2.65 -6.67
CA THR A 132 -9.76 -3.72 -7.37
C THR A 132 -9.87 -3.59 -8.89
N ASP A 133 -11.02 -3.18 -9.42
CA ASP A 133 -11.20 -2.86 -10.85
C ASP A 133 -10.28 -1.73 -11.30
N PHE A 134 -10.15 -0.67 -10.48
CA PHE A 134 -9.19 0.41 -10.75
C PHE A 134 -7.76 -0.13 -10.83
N LEU A 135 -7.32 -0.90 -9.84
CA LEU A 135 -5.97 -1.46 -9.78
C LEU A 135 -5.68 -2.41 -10.96
N LEU A 136 -6.60 -3.33 -11.25
CA LEU A 136 -6.44 -4.26 -12.37
C LEU A 136 -6.49 -3.55 -13.72
N ARG A 137 -7.29 -2.50 -13.87
CA ARG A 137 -7.29 -1.65 -15.06
C ARG A 137 -5.94 -0.95 -15.23
N MET A 138 -5.35 -0.39 -14.15
CA MET A 138 -4.02 0.20 -14.22
C MET A 138 -2.96 -0.84 -14.62
N ALA A 139 -3.07 -2.06 -14.10
CA ALA A 139 -2.18 -3.15 -14.49
C ALA A 139 -2.35 -3.60 -15.95
N ALA A 140 -3.56 -3.49 -16.51
CA ALA A 140 -3.84 -3.95 -17.87
C ALA A 140 -3.56 -2.87 -18.95
N THR A 141 -3.83 -1.60 -18.65
CA THR A 141 -3.84 -0.51 -19.64
C THR A 141 -2.83 0.60 -19.38
N GLY A 142 -2.35 0.77 -18.13
CA GLY A 142 -1.31 1.73 -17.77
C GLY A 142 0.09 1.23 -18.15
N ASP A 143 1.08 2.09 -18.09
CA ASP A 143 2.48 1.66 -18.15
C ASP A 143 2.94 1.02 -16.81
N PHE A 144 4.19 0.55 -16.74
CA PHE A 144 4.68 -0.14 -15.55
C PHE A 144 4.81 0.81 -14.35
N ALA A 145 5.20 2.06 -14.58
CA ALA A 145 5.32 3.06 -13.51
C ALA A 145 3.93 3.49 -12.97
N GLU A 146 2.92 3.61 -13.85
CA GLU A 146 1.52 3.85 -13.44
C GLU A 146 0.98 2.71 -12.58
N LEU A 147 1.29 1.44 -12.92
CA LEU A 147 0.93 0.28 -12.11
C LEU A 147 1.57 0.38 -10.72
N VAL A 148 2.87 0.67 -10.63
CA VAL A 148 3.59 0.81 -9.34
C VAL A 148 3.03 1.98 -8.54
N ALA A 149 2.74 3.12 -9.18
CA ALA A 149 2.13 4.27 -8.52
C ALA A 149 0.73 3.95 -7.97
N ALA A 150 -0.06 3.15 -8.69
CA ALA A 150 -1.41 2.76 -8.26
C ALA A 150 -1.41 1.76 -7.09
N LEU A 151 -0.47 0.81 -7.05
CA LEU A 151 -0.40 -0.18 -5.96
C LEU A 151 0.19 0.38 -4.65
N LEU A 152 1.03 1.42 -4.76
CA LEU A 152 1.82 1.91 -3.63
C LEU A 152 0.98 2.41 -2.43
N PRO A 153 -0.16 3.13 -2.58
CA PRO A 153 -0.96 3.56 -1.44
C PRO A 153 -1.45 2.43 -0.54
N CYS A 154 -1.74 1.24 -1.06
CA CYS A 154 -2.11 0.08 -0.27
C CYS A 154 -0.94 -0.35 0.64
N MET A 155 0.23 -0.59 0.07
CA MET A 155 1.40 -1.03 0.84
C MET A 155 1.86 0.04 1.84
N TRP A 156 2.11 1.24 1.35
CA TRP A 156 2.68 2.30 2.18
C TRP A 156 1.66 2.89 3.16
N GLY A 157 0.39 3.04 2.76
CA GLY A 157 -0.66 3.56 3.62
C GLY A 157 -0.91 2.67 4.83
N PHE A 158 -1.04 1.35 4.63
CA PHE A 158 -1.19 0.40 5.74
C PHE A 158 0.05 0.37 6.64
N CYS A 159 1.26 0.46 6.07
CA CYS A 159 2.49 0.58 6.84
C CYS A 159 2.48 1.83 7.74
N GLU A 160 2.19 3.02 7.20
CA GLU A 160 2.13 4.26 7.99
C GLU A 160 1.03 4.22 9.06
N ILE A 161 -0.15 3.69 8.73
CA ILE A 161 -1.24 3.52 9.70
C ILE A 161 -0.80 2.57 10.82
N GLY A 162 -0.27 1.40 10.49
CA GLY A 162 0.24 0.43 11.46
C GLY A 162 1.27 1.04 12.40
N GLN A 163 2.28 1.70 11.84
CA GLN A 163 3.33 2.39 12.61
C GLN A 163 2.78 3.55 13.44
N HIS A 164 1.80 4.29 12.96
CA HIS A 164 1.14 5.36 13.72
C HIS A 164 0.40 4.79 14.94
N LEU A 165 -0.34 3.70 14.76
CA LEU A 165 -1.09 3.05 15.83
C LEU A 165 -0.17 2.34 16.83
N ALA A 166 0.92 1.72 16.40
CA ALA A 166 1.90 1.07 17.27
C ALA A 166 2.63 2.02 18.25
N ARG A 167 2.57 3.33 18.02
CA ARG A 167 3.09 4.35 18.97
C ARG A 167 2.16 4.57 20.16
N GLN A 168 0.94 4.04 20.12
CA GLN A 168 -0.05 4.14 21.16
C GLN A 168 -0.09 2.85 22.00
N PRO A 169 -0.65 2.86 23.23
CA PRO A 169 -0.88 1.62 23.95
C PRO A 169 -1.72 0.65 23.11
N HIS A 170 -1.30 -0.61 23.04
CA HIS A 170 -2.04 -1.63 22.32
C HIS A 170 -3.44 -1.83 22.91
N PRO A 171 -4.46 -2.03 22.07
CA PRO A 171 -5.80 -2.36 22.54
C PRO A 171 -5.81 -3.70 23.27
N SER A 172 -6.76 -3.88 24.19
CA SER A 172 -6.93 -5.15 24.93
C SER A 172 -7.40 -6.30 24.03
N ASP A 173 -8.10 -6.00 22.95
CA ASP A 173 -8.53 -6.99 21.97
C ASP A 173 -7.32 -7.45 21.12
N GLN A 174 -6.98 -8.72 21.26
CA GLN A 174 -5.81 -9.32 20.59
C GLN A 174 -5.91 -9.33 19.07
N ARG A 175 -7.11 -9.21 18.49
CA ARG A 175 -7.31 -9.12 17.03
C ARG A 175 -6.79 -7.80 16.51
N TYR A 176 -7.13 -6.70 17.18
CA TYR A 176 -6.64 -5.37 16.80
C TYR A 176 -5.15 -5.22 17.09
N ALA A 177 -4.65 -5.79 18.19
CA ALA A 177 -3.22 -5.83 18.47
C ALA A 177 -2.45 -6.55 17.34
N LYS A 178 -2.88 -7.76 16.95
CA LYS A 178 -2.28 -8.52 15.84
C LYS A 178 -2.35 -7.78 14.51
N TRP A 179 -3.43 -7.04 14.25
CA TRP A 179 -3.58 -6.19 13.08
C TRP A 179 -2.51 -5.08 13.07
N ILE A 180 -2.37 -4.37 14.19
CA ILE A 180 -1.36 -3.31 14.35
C ILE A 180 0.05 -3.89 14.19
N ASP A 181 0.36 -5.01 14.86
CA ASP A 181 1.67 -5.65 14.81
C ASP A 181 2.06 -6.05 13.40
N MET A 182 1.12 -6.58 12.62
CA MET A 182 1.35 -6.99 11.23
C MET A 182 1.78 -5.81 10.36
N TYR A 183 0.98 -4.73 10.35
CA TYR A 183 1.23 -3.59 9.46
C TYR A 183 2.31 -2.65 9.99
N ALA A 184 2.67 -2.72 11.27
CA ALA A 184 3.81 -2.02 11.86
C ALA A 184 5.12 -2.81 11.80
N SER A 185 5.11 -4.06 11.32
CA SER A 185 6.30 -4.91 11.31
C SER A 185 7.41 -4.36 10.42
N ALA A 186 8.65 -4.69 10.76
CA ALA A 186 9.81 -4.29 9.95
C ALA A 186 9.74 -4.93 8.56
N GLU A 187 9.30 -6.18 8.46
CA GLU A 187 9.15 -6.89 7.20
C GLU A 187 8.15 -6.22 6.26
N PHE A 188 7.03 -5.70 6.79
CA PHE A 188 6.05 -4.96 5.99
C PHE A 188 6.59 -3.59 5.58
N ALA A 189 7.33 -2.93 6.48
CA ALA A 189 7.99 -1.65 6.19
C ALA A 189 9.04 -1.77 5.08
N ASP A 190 9.86 -2.82 5.11
CA ASP A 190 10.88 -3.09 4.09
C ASP A 190 10.25 -3.28 2.70
N LEU A 191 9.11 -3.98 2.61
CA LEU A 191 8.36 -4.15 1.36
C LEU A 191 7.78 -2.82 0.85
N ALA A 192 7.22 -2.01 1.73
CA ALA A 192 6.70 -0.69 1.39
C ALA A 192 7.82 0.25 0.91
N GLU A 193 8.95 0.24 1.58
CA GLU A 193 10.13 1.03 1.20
C GLU A 193 10.69 0.58 -0.16
N TRP A 194 10.77 -0.73 -0.39
CA TRP A 194 11.17 -1.25 -1.69
C TRP A 194 10.27 -0.73 -2.83
N CYS A 195 8.94 -0.75 -2.64
CA CYS A 195 8.00 -0.21 -3.62
C CYS A 195 8.19 1.29 -3.85
N ARG A 196 8.45 2.07 -2.79
CA ARG A 196 8.73 3.51 -2.89
C ARG A 196 9.99 3.77 -3.70
N ASN A 197 11.09 3.10 -3.36
CA ASN A 197 12.37 3.24 -4.04
C ASN A 197 12.27 2.83 -5.52
N LEU A 198 11.49 1.79 -5.82
CA LEU A 198 11.21 1.40 -7.20
C LEU A 198 10.48 2.51 -7.97
N LEU A 199 9.44 3.10 -7.37
CA LEU A 199 8.70 4.20 -8.00
C LEU A 199 9.59 5.43 -8.21
N ASP A 200 10.43 5.77 -7.24
CA ASP A 200 11.37 6.89 -7.35
C ASP A 200 12.34 6.68 -8.53
N GLY A 201 12.91 5.49 -8.66
CA GLY A 201 13.76 5.14 -9.80
C GLY A 201 13.03 5.17 -11.16
N LEU A 202 11.78 4.70 -11.19
CA LEU A 202 10.95 4.75 -12.41
C LEU A 202 10.54 6.17 -12.80
N ALA A 203 10.46 7.09 -11.85
CA ALA A 203 10.12 8.49 -12.08
C ALA A 203 11.32 9.35 -12.50
N GLU A 204 12.55 8.84 -12.31
CA GLU A 204 13.76 9.58 -12.62
C GLU A 204 13.84 9.93 -14.11
N GLY A 205 14.04 11.22 -14.40
CA GLY A 205 14.16 11.72 -15.78
C GLY A 205 12.86 11.76 -16.58
N LEU A 206 11.72 11.39 -16.00
CA LEU A 206 10.44 11.49 -16.69
C LEU A 206 10.02 12.97 -16.85
N PRO A 207 9.41 13.33 -17.99
CA PRO A 207 8.84 14.66 -18.17
C PRO A 207 7.62 14.86 -17.25
N GLU A 208 7.34 16.09 -16.84
CA GLU A 208 6.24 16.42 -15.92
C GLU A 208 4.87 15.85 -16.37
N ARG A 209 4.63 15.75 -17.66
CA ARG A 209 3.39 15.14 -18.18
C ARG A 209 3.24 13.67 -17.75
N GLU A 210 4.33 12.92 -17.74
CA GLU A 210 4.32 11.50 -17.31
C GLU A 210 4.27 11.42 -15.79
N LEU A 211 5.01 12.26 -15.06
CA LEU A 211 4.91 12.38 -13.60
C LEU A 211 3.48 12.68 -13.14
N HIS A 212 2.73 13.51 -13.86
CA HIS A 212 1.32 13.77 -13.56
C HIS A 212 0.42 12.54 -13.72
N LYS A 213 0.73 11.60 -14.62
CA LYS A 213 -0.03 10.34 -14.71
C LYS A 213 0.20 9.49 -13.46
N LEU A 214 1.45 9.34 -13.03
CA LEU A 214 1.81 8.62 -11.81
C LEU A 214 1.14 9.25 -10.58
N GLU A 215 1.16 10.57 -10.48
CA GLU A 215 0.50 11.31 -9.42
C GLU A 215 -1.01 11.06 -9.40
N ASN A 216 -1.68 11.11 -10.55
CA ASN A 216 -3.11 10.83 -10.65
C ASN A 216 -3.46 9.40 -10.26
N ALA A 217 -2.62 8.41 -10.64
CA ALA A 217 -2.79 7.02 -10.25
C ALA A 217 -2.66 6.87 -8.73
N PHE A 218 -1.63 7.44 -8.11
CA PHE A 218 -1.39 7.42 -6.66
C PHE A 218 -2.52 8.09 -5.88
N LEU A 219 -2.93 9.30 -6.27
CA LEU A 219 -4.00 10.04 -5.60
C LEU A 219 -5.37 9.34 -5.73
N THR A 220 -5.64 8.72 -6.87
CA THR A 220 -6.88 7.96 -7.08
C THR A 220 -6.90 6.73 -6.17
N SER A 221 -5.80 5.98 -6.12
CA SER A 221 -5.64 4.85 -5.21
C SER A 221 -5.78 5.27 -3.75
N SER A 222 -5.12 6.36 -3.33
CA SER A 222 -5.24 6.90 -1.97
C SER A 222 -6.69 7.25 -1.58
N ARG A 223 -7.50 7.74 -2.54
CA ARG A 223 -8.94 7.98 -2.31
C ARG A 223 -9.71 6.67 -2.16
N HIS A 224 -9.35 5.63 -2.91
CA HIS A 224 -9.95 4.31 -2.75
C HIS A 224 -9.61 3.69 -1.39
N GLU A 225 -8.40 3.89 -0.86
CA GLU A 225 -8.04 3.48 0.51
C GLU A 225 -8.97 4.11 1.55
N TRP A 226 -9.18 5.42 1.47
CA TRP A 226 -10.11 6.09 2.37
C TRP A 226 -11.55 5.55 2.22
N GLN A 227 -11.98 5.32 0.97
CA GLN A 227 -13.31 4.75 0.70
C GLN A 227 -13.44 3.32 1.22
N PHE A 228 -12.35 2.56 1.30
CA PHE A 228 -12.35 1.21 1.86
C PHE A 228 -12.66 1.24 3.36
N TRP A 229 -12.09 2.18 4.11
CA TRP A 229 -12.45 2.39 5.51
C TRP A 229 -13.90 2.81 5.68
N GLU A 230 -14.40 3.71 4.85
CA GLU A 230 -15.79 4.17 4.85
C GLU A 230 -16.77 3.03 4.51
N MET A 231 -16.44 2.19 3.56
CA MET A 231 -17.17 0.97 3.22
C MET A 231 -17.27 0.02 4.43
N ALA A 232 -16.13 -0.24 5.08
CA ALA A 232 -16.07 -1.14 6.23
C ALA A 232 -16.80 -0.56 7.45
N TRP A 233 -16.72 0.76 7.66
CA TRP A 233 -17.45 1.44 8.73
C TRP A 233 -18.97 1.34 8.57
N ASN A 234 -19.47 1.51 7.35
CA ASN A 234 -20.89 1.46 7.03
C ASN A 234 -21.40 0.04 6.74
N MET A 235 -20.50 -0.96 6.66
CA MET A 235 -20.80 -2.33 6.21
C MET A 235 -21.59 -2.31 4.89
N GLU A 236 -21.05 -1.59 3.90
CA GLU A 236 -21.72 -1.27 2.65
C GLU A 236 -22.05 -2.52 1.85
N GLN A 237 -23.26 -2.58 1.31
CA GLN A 237 -23.76 -3.64 0.44
C GLN A 237 -24.38 -3.04 -0.81
N TRP A 238 -24.59 -3.88 -1.83
CA TRP A 238 -25.34 -3.48 -3.00
C TRP A 238 -26.78 -3.12 -2.60
N PRO A 239 -27.34 -2.05 -3.15
CA PRO A 239 -28.68 -1.58 -2.76
C PRO A 239 -29.82 -2.44 -3.34
N VAL A 240 -29.49 -3.35 -4.27
CA VAL A 240 -30.44 -4.25 -4.97
C VAL A 240 -29.83 -5.62 -5.13
#